data_7710f85577870b828f7ca6a45fe110da
#
_entry.id   7710f85577870b828f7ca6a45fe110da
#
_cell.length_a   1.000
_cell.length_b   1.000
_cell.length_c   1.000
_cell.angle_alpha   90.00
_cell.angle_beta   90.00
_cell.angle_gamma   90.00
#
_symmetry.space_group_name_H-M   'P 1'
#
loop_
_entity.id
_entity.type
_entity.pdbx_description
1 polymer ?
#
loop_
_entity_poly.entity_id
_entity_poly.type
_entity_poly.pdbx_seq_one_letter_code
_entity_poly.pdbx_strand_id
1 'polypeptide(L)'
;MLKKGILVILWSAIFLVGCVHTPFYYWSLEAQKGVYHKMEKGQTLWRIAKTYGVSVEELIRMNKIEDITGIKIGQQIFIPGATEVLNVDVYIPPKIVDVCIPSTSKEEYIPPAALSISEQNLFISPVEGKIISYFGIRGNSMHNGIDIKAEIGTLIKAAADGVVTYSNGTYRGYGNAIIITSENEITTVYAHNSVNLVHEGQRVKQGEIIGKVGQTGNATTPHLHFEVWKGLIAQDPYSYLP
;
A
#
# COMPACT_ATOMS: atom_id res chain seq x y z
N MET A 1 -33.60 51.96 56.23
CA MET A 1 -34.07 52.67 55.02
C MET A 1 -32.89 52.83 54.07
N LEU A 2 -32.85 52.04 53.01
CA LEU A 2 -31.75 51.96 52.07
C LEU A 2 -31.91 52.96 50.94
N LYS A 3 -30.92 53.77 50.70
CA LYS A 3 -30.83 54.61 49.49
C LYS A 3 -30.04 53.87 48.40
N LYS A 4 -30.69 53.71 47.25
CA LYS A 4 -30.16 53.19 46.03
C LYS A 4 -29.20 54.22 45.38
N GLY A 5 -27.98 53.82 45.13
CA GLY A 5 -27.02 54.59 44.27
C GLY A 5 -26.95 53.94 42.88
N ILE A 6 -27.24 54.74 41.86
CA ILE A 6 -27.14 54.37 40.47
C ILE A 6 -25.70 54.75 40.02
N LEU A 7 -24.95 53.75 39.57
CA LEU A 7 -23.64 53.95 38.95
C LEU A 7 -23.76 53.83 37.43
N VAL A 8 -23.57 54.95 36.75
CA VAL A 8 -23.48 55.00 35.28
C VAL A 8 -22.06 54.71 34.90
N ILE A 9 -21.82 53.65 34.15
CA ILE A 9 -20.54 53.36 33.57
C ILE A 9 -20.57 53.66 32.06
N LEU A 10 -19.74 54.60 31.68
CA LEU A 10 -19.50 55.01 30.28
C LEU A 10 -18.84 53.89 29.48
N TRP A 11 -19.39 53.63 28.31
CA TRP A 11 -18.77 52.79 27.29
C TRP A 11 -17.65 53.56 26.58
N SER A 12 -16.43 53.07 26.69
CA SER A 12 -15.35 53.42 25.78
C SER A 12 -15.07 52.26 24.85
N ALA A 13 -15.44 52.42 23.59
CA ALA A 13 -15.13 51.47 22.53
C ALA A 13 -13.61 51.55 22.19
N ILE A 14 -12.90 50.45 22.47
CA ILE A 14 -11.56 50.24 21.98
C ILE A 14 -11.65 49.22 20.86
N PHE A 15 -11.47 49.64 19.63
CA PHE A 15 -11.22 48.77 18.48
C PHE A 15 -9.83 48.11 18.64
N LEU A 16 -9.77 46.89 19.01
CA LEU A 16 -8.57 46.05 18.89
C LEU A 16 -8.77 45.12 17.71
N VAL A 17 -7.90 45.32 16.70
CA VAL A 17 -7.72 44.43 15.55
C VAL A 17 -7.46 43.03 16.05
N GLY A 18 -8.45 42.17 15.89
CA GLY A 18 -8.38 40.79 16.32
C GLY A 18 -7.52 39.97 15.37
N CYS A 19 -6.43 39.39 15.85
CA CYS A 19 -5.84 38.20 15.28
C CYS A 19 -6.90 37.11 15.29
N VAL A 20 -7.27 36.64 14.11
CA VAL A 20 -8.08 35.45 13.96
C VAL A 20 -7.27 34.24 14.49
N HIS A 21 -7.50 33.92 15.77
CA HIS A 21 -7.07 32.64 16.30
C HIS A 21 -7.97 31.58 15.67
N THR A 22 -7.45 30.84 14.69
CA THR A 22 -8.05 29.58 14.32
C THR A 22 -8.15 28.70 15.57
N PRO A 23 -9.32 28.16 15.90
CA PRO A 23 -9.41 27.28 17.03
C PRO A 23 -8.51 26.06 16.73
N PHE A 24 -7.47 25.87 17.53
CA PHE A 24 -6.81 24.59 17.65
C PHE A 24 -7.91 23.61 18.04
N TYR A 25 -8.30 22.75 17.11
CA TYR A 25 -9.09 21.58 17.42
C TYR A 25 -8.26 20.73 18.38
N TYR A 26 -8.52 20.87 19.67
CA TYR A 26 -8.20 19.85 20.65
C TYR A 26 -9.00 18.62 20.25
N TRP A 27 -8.39 17.72 19.51
CA TRP A 27 -8.87 16.36 19.44
C TRP A 27 -8.77 15.82 20.87
N SER A 28 -9.91 15.76 21.54
CA SER A 28 -10.04 15.02 22.76
C SER A 28 -9.54 13.60 22.46
N LEU A 29 -8.59 13.14 23.25
CA LEU A 29 -8.21 11.74 23.35
C LEU A 29 -9.39 11.00 24.02
N GLU A 30 -10.53 10.95 23.35
CA GLU A 30 -11.47 9.88 23.60
C GLU A 30 -10.75 8.61 23.22
N ALA A 31 -10.58 7.71 24.18
CA ALA A 31 -9.99 6.41 23.95
C ALA A 31 -10.72 5.80 22.75
N GLN A 32 -10.07 5.80 21.58
CA GLN A 32 -10.71 5.32 20.37
C GLN A 32 -11.08 3.87 20.62
N LYS A 33 -12.37 3.57 20.53
CA LYS A 33 -12.89 2.21 20.62
C LYS A 33 -12.28 1.41 19.47
N GLY A 34 -11.80 0.22 19.76
CA GLY A 34 -11.19 -0.66 18.77
C GLY A 34 -10.76 -1.97 19.40
N VAL A 35 -10.23 -2.87 18.60
CA VAL A 35 -9.69 -4.16 19.03
C VAL A 35 -8.24 -4.30 18.63
N TYR A 36 -7.52 -5.21 19.28
CA TYR A 36 -6.16 -5.60 18.88
C TYR A 36 -6.23 -6.91 18.10
N HIS A 37 -5.80 -6.85 16.84
CA HIS A 37 -5.62 -8.02 16.00
C HIS A 37 -4.17 -8.50 16.11
N LYS A 38 -3.98 -9.78 16.42
CA LYS A 38 -2.66 -10.41 16.49
C LYS A 38 -2.24 -10.88 15.10
N MET A 39 -1.13 -10.36 14.59
CA MET A 39 -0.57 -10.76 13.30
C MET A 39 -0.26 -12.25 13.25
N GLU A 40 -0.79 -12.96 12.29
CA GLU A 40 -0.52 -14.37 12.04
C GLU A 40 0.39 -14.57 10.83
N LYS A 41 0.97 -15.77 10.72
CA LYS A 41 1.82 -16.12 9.59
C LYS A 41 1.03 -16.04 8.27
N GLY A 42 1.53 -15.27 7.30
CA GLY A 42 0.91 -15.06 5.98
C GLY A 42 -0.13 -13.93 5.93
N GLN A 43 -0.40 -13.24 7.04
CA GLN A 43 -1.18 -12.02 7.03
C GLN A 43 -0.31 -10.81 6.68
N THR A 44 -0.94 -9.80 6.10
CA THR A 44 -0.33 -8.49 5.83
C THR A 44 -1.20 -7.39 6.42
N LEU A 45 -0.60 -6.23 6.70
CA LEU A 45 -1.35 -5.07 7.20
C LEU A 45 -2.49 -4.69 6.25
N TRP A 46 -2.28 -4.86 4.94
CA TRP A 46 -3.27 -4.58 3.92
C TRP A 46 -4.48 -5.53 3.99
N ARG A 47 -4.26 -6.83 4.24
CA ARG A 47 -5.34 -7.81 4.45
C ARG A 47 -6.16 -7.47 5.69
N ILE A 48 -5.48 -7.12 6.78
CA ILE A 48 -6.13 -6.67 8.00
C ILE A 48 -6.99 -5.42 7.70
N ALA A 49 -6.41 -4.40 7.07
CA ALA A 49 -7.11 -3.19 6.69
C ALA A 49 -8.39 -3.47 5.91
N LYS A 50 -8.30 -4.32 4.88
CA LYS A 50 -9.45 -4.70 4.05
C LYS A 50 -10.50 -5.50 4.84
N THR A 51 -10.10 -6.48 5.63
CA THR A 51 -11.02 -7.31 6.42
C THR A 51 -11.82 -6.47 7.42
N TYR A 52 -11.18 -5.46 8.01
CA TYR A 52 -11.83 -4.58 8.97
C TYR A 52 -12.46 -3.34 8.35
N GLY A 53 -12.32 -3.11 7.05
CA GLY A 53 -12.87 -1.94 6.36
C GLY A 53 -12.22 -0.62 6.76
N VAL A 54 -10.96 -0.63 7.18
CA VAL A 54 -10.16 0.54 7.54
C VAL A 54 -9.07 0.79 6.51
N SER A 55 -8.53 2.01 6.43
CA SER A 55 -7.40 2.27 5.52
C SER A 55 -6.08 1.78 6.11
N VAL A 56 -5.14 1.39 5.25
CA VAL A 56 -3.79 0.98 5.68
C VAL A 56 -3.07 2.15 6.35
N GLU A 57 -3.26 3.37 5.83
CA GLU A 57 -2.70 4.60 6.38
C GLU A 57 -3.20 4.86 7.81
N GLU A 58 -4.48 4.61 8.06
CA GLU A 58 -5.05 4.73 9.39
C GLU A 58 -4.43 3.71 10.35
N LEU A 59 -4.27 2.45 9.92
CA LEU A 59 -3.59 1.44 10.72
C LEU A 59 -2.13 1.82 11.00
N ILE A 60 -1.40 2.30 9.99
CA ILE A 60 -0.02 2.76 10.14
C ILE A 60 0.05 3.90 11.16
N ARG A 61 -0.79 4.91 11.03
CA ARG A 61 -0.84 6.08 11.90
C ARG A 61 -1.19 5.70 13.34
N MET A 62 -2.24 4.88 13.52
CA MET A 62 -2.75 4.50 14.83
C MET A 62 -1.78 3.61 15.61
N ASN A 63 -1.06 2.77 14.90
CA ASN A 63 -0.10 1.82 15.49
C ASN A 63 1.34 2.36 15.48
N LYS A 64 1.57 3.58 15.01
CA LYS A 64 2.90 4.19 14.88
C LYS A 64 3.87 3.26 14.14
N ILE A 65 3.38 2.59 13.10
CA ILE A 65 4.18 1.67 12.30
C ILE A 65 5.14 2.50 11.47
N GLU A 66 6.42 2.36 11.72
CA GLU A 66 7.47 3.07 10.99
C GLU A 66 7.90 2.34 9.73
N ASP A 67 7.82 1.04 9.74
CA ASP A 67 8.18 0.16 8.64
C ASP A 67 7.16 -0.98 8.55
N ILE A 68 6.38 -1.01 7.47
CA ILE A 68 5.38 -2.05 7.24
C ILE A 68 6.02 -3.42 6.96
N THR A 69 7.26 -3.43 6.47
CA THR A 69 8.02 -4.67 6.21
C THR A 69 8.59 -5.27 7.49
N GLY A 70 8.71 -4.47 8.54
CA GLY A 70 9.21 -4.86 9.86
C GLY A 70 8.14 -5.45 10.79
N ILE A 71 6.89 -5.57 10.35
CA ILE A 71 5.81 -6.14 11.16
C ILE A 71 6.06 -7.62 11.39
N LYS A 72 6.01 -8.02 12.68
CA LYS A 72 6.34 -9.40 13.09
C LYS A 72 5.10 -10.23 13.34
N ILE A 73 5.22 -11.55 13.09
CA ILE A 73 4.22 -12.51 13.54
C ILE A 73 4.06 -12.40 15.06
N GLY A 74 2.81 -12.34 15.52
CA GLY A 74 2.47 -12.14 16.93
C GLY A 74 2.35 -10.66 17.35
N GLN A 75 2.74 -9.71 16.49
CA GLN A 75 2.56 -8.29 16.76
C GLN A 75 1.08 -7.94 16.86
N GLN A 76 0.73 -7.12 17.87
CA GLN A 76 -0.63 -6.61 18.07
C GLN A 76 -0.83 -5.36 17.22
N ILE A 77 -1.84 -5.36 16.38
CA ILE A 77 -2.25 -4.22 15.55
C ILE A 77 -3.58 -3.70 16.08
N PHE A 78 -3.61 -2.48 16.55
CA PHE A 78 -4.84 -1.82 16.97
C PHE A 78 -5.68 -1.46 15.75
N ILE A 79 -6.94 -1.88 15.77
CA ILE A 79 -7.91 -1.65 14.69
C ILE A 79 -8.95 -0.65 15.20
N PRO A 80 -8.89 0.61 14.76
CA PRO A 80 -9.85 1.63 15.20
C PRO A 80 -11.26 1.31 14.71
N GLY A 81 -12.25 1.55 15.55
CA GLY A 81 -13.67 1.36 15.22
C GLY A 81 -14.16 -0.09 15.19
N ALA A 82 -13.28 -1.08 15.23
CA ALA A 82 -13.66 -2.48 15.27
C ALA A 82 -14.24 -2.85 16.66
N THR A 83 -15.26 -3.70 16.65
CA THR A 83 -15.96 -4.16 17.88
C THR A 83 -15.58 -5.59 18.26
N GLU A 84 -15.02 -6.35 17.34
CA GLU A 84 -14.59 -7.74 17.54
C GLU A 84 -13.37 -8.07 16.69
N VAL A 85 -12.65 -9.12 17.05
CA VAL A 85 -11.51 -9.63 16.27
C VAL A 85 -12.06 -10.53 15.15
N LEU A 86 -11.81 -10.10 13.90
CA LEU A 86 -12.23 -10.84 12.71
C LEU A 86 -11.17 -11.86 12.30
N ASN A 87 -11.60 -12.95 11.67
CA ASN A 87 -10.68 -13.86 10.99
C ASN A 87 -10.17 -13.20 9.71
N VAL A 88 -8.87 -13.05 9.60
CA VAL A 88 -8.20 -12.50 8.41
C VAL A 88 -7.58 -13.66 7.63
N ASP A 89 -7.98 -13.82 6.38
CA ASP A 89 -7.48 -14.89 5.51
C ASP A 89 -5.96 -14.91 5.45
N VAL A 90 -5.39 -16.11 5.59
CA VAL A 90 -3.94 -16.35 5.57
C VAL A 90 -3.56 -16.80 4.17
N TYR A 91 -2.54 -16.16 3.58
CA TYR A 91 -1.92 -16.73 2.38
C TYR A 91 -1.20 -18.03 2.76
N ILE A 92 -1.73 -19.15 2.33
CA ILE A 92 -1.04 -20.43 2.38
C ILE A 92 -0.43 -20.62 0.99
N PRO A 93 0.90 -20.45 0.81
CA PRO A 93 1.51 -20.78 -0.46
C PRO A 93 1.17 -22.23 -0.79
N PRO A 94 0.87 -22.55 -2.06
CA PRO A 94 0.66 -23.94 -2.43
C PRO A 94 1.86 -24.74 -1.95
N LYS A 95 1.61 -25.84 -1.21
CA LYS A 95 2.68 -26.77 -0.83
C LYS A 95 3.41 -27.14 -2.12
N ILE A 96 4.68 -26.79 -2.20
CA ILE A 96 5.55 -27.45 -3.16
C ILE A 96 5.53 -28.91 -2.71
N VAL A 97 4.75 -29.73 -3.40
CA VAL A 97 4.85 -31.18 -3.24
C VAL A 97 6.26 -31.44 -3.74
N ASP A 98 7.12 -31.99 -2.87
CA ASP A 98 8.40 -32.55 -3.28
C ASP A 98 8.11 -33.63 -4.30
N VAL A 99 7.96 -33.24 -5.55
CA VAL A 99 8.01 -34.17 -6.66
C VAL A 99 9.48 -34.54 -6.76
N CYS A 100 9.83 -35.70 -6.19
CA CYS A 100 11.06 -36.38 -6.53
C CYS A 100 11.09 -36.51 -8.06
N ILE A 101 11.81 -35.63 -8.74
CA ILE A 101 12.05 -35.72 -10.17
C ILE A 101 13.05 -36.86 -10.35
N PRO A 102 12.67 -38.00 -10.97
CA PRO A 102 13.66 -38.96 -11.40
C PRO A 102 14.52 -38.25 -12.46
N SER A 103 15.81 -38.29 -12.26
CA SER A 103 16.81 -37.64 -13.15
C SER A 103 16.98 -38.41 -14.46
N THR A 104 15.97 -38.41 -15.31
CA THR A 104 16.11 -38.83 -16.72
C THR A 104 14.86 -38.45 -17.51
N SER A 105 14.78 -37.21 -17.97
CA SER A 105 14.21 -36.78 -19.24
C SER A 105 14.14 -35.25 -19.27
N LYS A 106 14.46 -34.64 -20.39
CA LYS A 106 14.23 -33.23 -20.66
C LYS A 106 12.71 -33.03 -20.81
N GLU A 107 12.00 -32.93 -19.71
CA GLU A 107 10.62 -32.46 -19.71
C GLU A 107 10.62 -31.01 -19.27
N GLU A 108 10.09 -30.20 -20.15
CA GLU A 108 9.83 -28.79 -20.00
C GLU A 108 8.99 -28.57 -18.74
N TYR A 109 9.48 -27.73 -17.81
CA TYR A 109 8.75 -27.36 -16.60
C TYR A 109 7.43 -26.68 -17.00
N ILE A 110 6.33 -27.33 -16.80
CA ILE A 110 4.98 -26.75 -16.90
C ILE A 110 4.57 -26.30 -15.48
N PRO A 111 4.47 -24.99 -15.21
CA PRO A 111 4.03 -24.52 -13.91
C PRO A 111 2.61 -24.99 -13.61
N PRO A 112 2.28 -25.37 -12.35
CA PRO A 112 0.95 -25.79 -11.96
C PRO A 112 -0.03 -24.64 -12.08
N ALA A 113 -1.12 -24.88 -12.78
CA ALA A 113 -2.19 -23.97 -13.15
C ALA A 113 -1.81 -22.94 -14.23
N ALA A 114 -1.85 -23.40 -15.48
CA ALA A 114 -2.07 -22.50 -16.59
C ALA A 114 -3.33 -21.69 -16.30
N LEU A 115 -3.12 -20.39 -15.97
CA LEU A 115 -4.17 -19.38 -16.12
C LEU A 115 -4.78 -19.59 -17.50
N SER A 116 -6.09 -19.53 -17.59
CA SER A 116 -6.76 -19.67 -18.88
C SER A 116 -6.10 -18.78 -19.91
N ILE A 117 -5.92 -19.25 -21.13
CA ILE A 117 -5.24 -18.56 -22.25
C ILE A 117 -5.73 -17.11 -22.47
N SER A 118 -6.86 -16.73 -21.89
CA SER A 118 -7.45 -15.38 -21.93
C SER A 118 -6.81 -14.37 -20.97
N GLU A 119 -5.99 -14.78 -19.99
CA GLU A 119 -5.34 -13.87 -19.01
C GLU A 119 -3.84 -13.65 -19.31
N GLN A 120 -3.27 -14.40 -20.25
CA GLN A 120 -1.88 -14.21 -20.69
C GLN A 120 -1.76 -13.00 -21.60
N ASN A 121 -0.85 -12.07 -21.30
CA ASN A 121 -0.57 -10.82 -22.01
C ASN A 121 -1.59 -9.68 -21.79
N LEU A 122 -2.27 -9.65 -20.65
CA LEU A 122 -3.09 -8.50 -20.26
C LEU A 122 -2.27 -7.24 -19.95
N PHE A 123 -1.01 -7.38 -19.62
CA PHE A 123 -0.15 -6.30 -19.18
C PHE A 123 0.99 -6.02 -20.15
N ILE A 124 1.42 -4.77 -20.18
CA ILE A 124 2.69 -4.39 -20.77
C ILE A 124 3.74 -4.29 -19.67
N SER A 125 5.03 -4.39 -20.06
CA SER A 125 6.11 -4.09 -19.12
C SER A 125 6.03 -2.64 -18.65
N PRO A 126 5.96 -2.39 -17.32
CA PRO A 126 5.83 -1.04 -16.78
C PRO A 126 7.08 -0.19 -16.98
N VAL A 127 8.25 -0.82 -17.17
CA VAL A 127 9.52 -0.17 -17.42
C VAL A 127 10.42 -1.11 -18.24
N GLU A 128 11.24 -0.56 -19.11
CA GLU A 128 12.29 -1.32 -19.78
C GLU A 128 13.47 -1.54 -18.83
N GLY A 129 13.86 -2.80 -18.62
CA GLY A 129 14.93 -3.12 -17.71
C GLY A 129 15.09 -4.62 -17.47
N LYS A 130 16.16 -4.98 -16.77
CA LYS A 130 16.42 -6.37 -16.37
C LYS A 130 15.78 -6.63 -15.02
N ILE A 131 15.05 -7.74 -14.87
CA ILE A 131 14.60 -8.23 -13.57
C ILE A 131 15.85 -8.64 -12.76
N ILE A 132 16.03 -8.01 -11.61
CA ILE A 132 17.14 -8.27 -10.68
C ILE A 132 16.70 -9.03 -9.46
N SER A 133 15.37 -9.14 -9.23
CA SER A 133 14.81 -9.91 -8.15
C SER A 133 13.40 -10.36 -8.47
N TYR A 134 13.14 -11.64 -8.25
CA TYR A 134 11.88 -12.28 -8.57
C TYR A 134 10.93 -12.32 -7.37
N PHE A 135 9.66 -12.54 -7.66
CA PHE A 135 8.61 -12.85 -6.69
C PHE A 135 8.95 -14.10 -5.88
N GLY A 136 8.58 -14.13 -4.60
CA GLY A 136 8.69 -15.32 -3.77
C GLY A 136 9.48 -15.14 -2.48
N ILE A 137 9.82 -16.25 -1.82
CA ILE A 137 10.48 -16.27 -0.52
C ILE A 137 11.95 -15.89 -0.65
N ARG A 138 12.40 -14.90 0.11
CA ARG A 138 13.78 -14.47 0.27
C ARG A 138 14.20 -14.68 1.73
N GLY A 139 14.91 -15.76 2.02
CA GLY A 139 15.24 -16.11 3.41
C GLY A 139 13.99 -16.23 4.27
N ASN A 140 13.78 -15.32 5.21
CA ASN A 140 12.63 -15.32 6.11
C ASN A 140 11.51 -14.33 5.72
N SER A 141 11.62 -13.65 4.57
CA SER A 141 10.64 -12.68 4.11
C SER A 141 10.07 -13.04 2.74
N MET A 142 8.83 -12.59 2.49
CA MET A 142 8.17 -12.73 1.18
C MET A 142 8.42 -11.47 0.37
N HIS A 143 8.83 -11.63 -0.88
CA HIS A 143 8.86 -10.59 -1.89
C HIS A 143 7.58 -10.66 -2.72
N ASN A 144 6.70 -9.68 -2.56
CA ASN A 144 5.35 -9.69 -3.16
C ASN A 144 5.35 -9.23 -4.63
N GLY A 145 6.50 -8.95 -5.22
CA GLY A 145 6.63 -8.43 -6.57
C GLY A 145 7.92 -8.84 -7.25
N ILE A 146 8.27 -8.10 -8.28
CA ILE A 146 9.57 -8.19 -8.96
C ILE A 146 10.27 -6.83 -8.89
N ASP A 147 11.62 -6.85 -8.87
CA ASP A 147 12.41 -5.63 -8.96
C ASP A 147 13.02 -5.55 -10.37
N ILE A 148 12.70 -4.48 -11.09
CA ILE A 148 13.18 -4.23 -12.46
C ILE A 148 14.21 -3.10 -12.41
N LYS A 149 15.47 -3.42 -12.67
CA LYS A 149 16.56 -2.42 -12.67
C LYS A 149 16.37 -1.43 -13.81
N ALA A 150 16.36 -0.15 -13.46
CA ALA A 150 16.33 0.96 -14.40
C ALA A 150 16.99 2.19 -13.76
N GLU A 151 17.44 3.13 -14.56
CA GLU A 151 18.05 4.37 -14.08
C GLU A 151 17.01 5.30 -13.43
N ILE A 152 17.47 6.11 -12.46
CA ILE A 152 16.61 7.13 -11.86
C ILE A 152 16.11 8.07 -12.95
N GLY A 153 14.79 8.32 -12.96
CA GLY A 153 14.14 9.16 -13.97
C GLY A 153 13.60 8.42 -15.17
N THR A 154 13.89 7.11 -15.34
CA THR A 154 13.26 6.28 -16.38
C THR A 154 11.72 6.33 -16.20
N LEU A 155 11.01 6.49 -17.31
CA LEU A 155 9.55 6.60 -17.28
C LEU A 155 8.89 5.27 -16.91
N ILE A 156 7.94 5.34 -15.99
CA ILE A 156 7.09 4.21 -15.58
C ILE A 156 5.75 4.36 -16.29
N LYS A 157 5.29 3.29 -16.93
CA LYS A 157 4.00 3.18 -17.62
C LYS A 157 3.01 2.36 -16.79
N ALA A 158 1.73 2.69 -16.86
CA ALA A 158 0.68 1.83 -16.33
C ALA A 158 0.68 0.50 -17.08
N ALA A 159 0.81 -0.61 -16.37
CA ALA A 159 0.83 -1.94 -16.96
C ALA A 159 -0.53 -2.36 -17.55
N ALA A 160 -1.63 -1.79 -17.04
CA ALA A 160 -3.01 -2.00 -17.49
C ALA A 160 -3.85 -0.74 -17.30
N ASP A 161 -5.03 -0.72 -17.90
CA ASP A 161 -6.06 0.31 -17.64
C ASP A 161 -6.51 0.23 -16.17
N GLY A 162 -6.84 1.38 -15.56
CA GLY A 162 -7.40 1.37 -14.21
C GLY A 162 -7.63 2.76 -13.63
N VAL A 163 -7.92 2.76 -12.33
CA VAL A 163 -8.06 3.97 -11.51
C VAL A 163 -6.94 3.99 -10.48
N VAL A 164 -6.27 5.12 -10.36
CA VAL A 164 -5.26 5.34 -9.31
C VAL A 164 -5.97 5.38 -7.96
N THR A 165 -5.71 4.42 -7.12
CA THR A 165 -6.30 4.32 -5.77
C THR A 165 -5.35 4.81 -4.68
N TYR A 166 -4.08 5.02 -5.05
CA TYR A 166 -3.07 5.62 -4.18
C TYR A 166 -1.97 6.26 -5.03
N SER A 167 -1.52 7.46 -4.65
CA SER A 167 -0.36 8.12 -5.24
C SER A 167 0.25 9.08 -4.23
N ASN A 168 1.20 8.59 -3.41
CA ASN A 168 1.84 9.40 -2.37
C ASN A 168 3.26 8.90 -2.07
N GLY A 169 4.03 9.71 -1.31
CA GLY A 169 5.41 9.46 -0.90
C GLY A 169 5.61 8.87 0.49
N THR A 170 4.53 8.56 1.21
CA THR A 170 4.62 8.16 2.63
C THR A 170 4.49 6.66 2.87
N TYR A 171 4.41 5.85 1.85
CA TYR A 171 4.41 4.40 2.01
C TYR A 171 5.80 3.94 2.45
N ARG A 172 6.00 3.84 3.75
CA ARG A 172 7.29 3.41 4.29
C ARG A 172 7.65 2.01 3.78
N GLY A 173 8.90 1.86 3.39
CA GLY A 173 9.40 0.67 2.69
C GLY A 173 9.27 0.82 1.17
N TYR A 174 8.12 1.21 0.65
CA TYR A 174 7.90 1.46 -0.79
C TYR A 174 8.35 2.87 -1.24
N GLY A 175 8.49 3.81 -0.29
CA GLY A 175 8.77 5.20 -0.63
C GLY A 175 7.62 5.85 -1.40
N ASN A 176 7.93 6.57 -2.47
CA ASN A 176 6.91 7.04 -3.40
C ASN A 176 6.31 5.86 -4.15
N ALA A 177 5.00 5.69 -4.03
CA ALA A 177 4.30 4.58 -4.65
C ALA A 177 3.02 5.03 -5.37
N ILE A 178 2.65 4.28 -6.39
CA ILE A 178 1.39 4.40 -7.11
C ILE A 178 0.71 3.04 -7.03
N ILE A 179 -0.58 3.04 -6.74
CA ILE A 179 -1.42 1.83 -6.79
C ILE A 179 -2.54 2.09 -7.78
N ILE A 180 -2.73 1.16 -8.72
CA ILE A 180 -3.77 1.22 -9.73
C ILE A 180 -4.64 0.00 -9.59
N THR A 181 -5.94 0.20 -9.45
CA THR A 181 -6.94 -0.87 -9.44
C THR A 181 -7.63 -0.92 -10.81
N SER A 182 -7.49 -2.06 -11.46
CA SER A 182 -8.10 -2.38 -12.75
C SER A 182 -9.44 -3.08 -12.54
N GLU A 183 -10.17 -3.33 -13.63
CA GLU A 183 -11.32 -4.21 -13.59
C GLU A 183 -10.91 -5.62 -13.15
N ASN A 184 -11.87 -6.45 -12.74
CA ASN A 184 -11.64 -7.83 -12.27
C ASN A 184 -10.77 -7.98 -11.00
N GLU A 185 -10.81 -6.98 -10.10
CA GLU A 185 -10.08 -7.00 -8.82
C GLU A 185 -8.54 -7.11 -8.96
N ILE A 186 -7.99 -6.77 -10.11
CA ILE A 186 -6.55 -6.73 -10.28
C ILE A 186 -6.02 -5.37 -9.84
N THR A 187 -5.01 -5.40 -8.98
CA THR A 187 -4.33 -4.21 -8.49
C THR A 187 -2.84 -4.32 -8.80
N THR A 188 -2.26 -3.24 -9.33
CA THR A 188 -0.82 -3.13 -9.59
C THR A 188 -0.20 -2.07 -8.69
N VAL A 189 1.01 -2.35 -8.20
CA VAL A 189 1.80 -1.46 -7.34
C VAL A 189 3.09 -1.10 -8.04
N TYR A 190 3.43 0.19 -8.03
CA TYR A 190 4.65 0.75 -8.62
C TYR A 190 5.36 1.53 -7.52
N ALA A 191 6.47 1.02 -7.01
CA ALA A 191 7.13 1.58 -5.85
C ALA A 191 8.59 1.99 -6.10
N HIS A 192 9.16 2.70 -5.12
CA HIS A 192 10.50 3.31 -5.14
C HIS A 192 10.63 4.44 -6.16
N ASN A 193 9.51 5.04 -6.58
CA ASN A 193 9.50 6.11 -7.58
C ASN A 193 10.30 7.34 -7.11
N SER A 194 10.92 8.05 -8.04
CA SER A 194 11.48 9.38 -7.78
C SER A 194 10.37 10.44 -7.75
N VAL A 195 9.37 10.27 -8.61
CA VAL A 195 8.20 11.15 -8.68
C VAL A 195 6.99 10.38 -9.20
N ASN A 196 5.83 10.63 -8.60
CA ASN A 196 4.54 10.21 -9.11
C ASN A 196 3.97 11.35 -9.98
N LEU A 197 3.49 11.03 -11.18
CA LEU A 197 2.95 11.99 -12.15
C LEU A 197 1.43 11.96 -12.24
N VAL A 198 0.79 11.07 -11.49
CA VAL A 198 -0.66 10.89 -11.41
C VAL A 198 -1.13 11.08 -9.97
N HIS A 199 -2.41 11.36 -9.79
CA HIS A 199 -3.02 11.56 -8.49
C HIS A 199 -4.14 10.54 -8.23
N GLU A 200 -4.49 10.35 -6.98
CA GLU A 200 -5.60 9.50 -6.57
C GLU A 200 -6.92 9.91 -7.23
N GLY A 201 -7.70 8.92 -7.67
CA GLY A 201 -8.94 9.09 -8.43
C GLY A 201 -8.73 9.27 -9.94
N GLN A 202 -7.51 9.47 -10.43
CA GLN A 202 -7.24 9.59 -11.86
C GLN A 202 -7.46 8.24 -12.57
N ARG A 203 -8.14 8.27 -13.73
CA ARG A 203 -8.17 7.13 -14.64
C ARG A 203 -6.95 7.17 -15.54
N VAL A 204 -6.32 6.03 -15.70
CA VAL A 204 -5.13 5.86 -16.56
C VAL A 204 -5.36 4.73 -17.55
N LYS A 205 -4.74 4.86 -18.71
CA LYS A 205 -4.73 3.83 -19.74
C LYS A 205 -3.42 3.04 -19.71
N GLN A 206 -3.49 1.78 -20.13
CA GLN A 206 -2.28 0.98 -20.35
C GLN A 206 -1.29 1.74 -21.24
N GLY A 207 -0.03 1.80 -20.81
CA GLY A 207 1.04 2.55 -21.48
C GLY A 207 1.10 4.04 -21.13
N GLU A 208 0.13 4.59 -20.42
CA GLU A 208 0.19 5.96 -19.93
C GLU A 208 1.35 6.14 -18.93
N ILE A 209 2.07 7.25 -19.04
CA ILE A 209 3.17 7.57 -18.13
C ILE A 209 2.60 7.99 -16.78
N ILE A 210 2.93 7.25 -15.72
CA ILE A 210 2.39 7.45 -14.38
C ILE A 210 3.43 7.94 -13.37
N GLY A 211 4.72 7.75 -13.65
CA GLY A 211 5.79 8.12 -12.72
C GLY A 211 7.17 7.97 -13.32
N LYS A 212 8.18 8.10 -12.48
CA LYS A 212 9.59 7.90 -12.84
C LYS A 212 10.28 7.02 -11.81
N VAL A 213 11.12 6.10 -12.28
CA VAL A 213 11.96 5.24 -11.44
C VAL A 213 12.81 6.09 -10.50
N GLY A 214 12.98 5.62 -9.30
CA GLY A 214 13.79 6.25 -8.27
C GLY A 214 14.55 5.25 -7.41
N GLN A 215 14.79 5.68 -6.18
CA GLN A 215 15.44 4.89 -5.13
C GLN A 215 14.90 5.33 -3.77
N THR A 216 13.59 5.57 -3.68
CA THR A 216 12.96 6.01 -2.42
C THR A 216 12.57 4.81 -1.55
N GLY A 217 12.23 5.07 -0.29
CA GLY A 217 11.91 4.00 0.66
C GLY A 217 13.12 3.13 0.99
N ASN A 218 12.92 1.81 1.01
CA ASN A 218 13.97 0.84 1.37
C ASN A 218 14.81 0.38 0.17
N ALA A 219 14.69 1.02 -0.98
CA ALA A 219 15.48 0.66 -2.16
C ALA A 219 16.98 0.93 -1.94
N THR A 220 17.82 -0.09 -2.07
CA THR A 220 19.29 0.01 -1.96
C THR A 220 19.96 0.40 -3.26
N THR A 221 19.29 0.20 -4.39
CA THR A 221 19.74 0.57 -5.75
C THR A 221 18.55 1.09 -6.55
N PRO A 222 18.77 1.89 -7.62
CA PRO A 222 17.68 2.31 -8.50
C PRO A 222 16.98 1.13 -9.16
N HIS A 223 15.66 1.02 -8.99
CA HIS A 223 14.80 0.02 -9.62
C HIS A 223 13.34 0.40 -9.48
N LEU A 224 12.48 -0.19 -10.29
CA LEU A 224 11.04 -0.24 -10.07
C LEU A 224 10.75 -1.53 -9.32
N HIS A 225 10.12 -1.43 -8.16
CA HIS A 225 9.45 -2.55 -7.52
C HIS A 225 8.02 -2.62 -8.05
N PHE A 226 7.65 -3.73 -8.67
CA PHE A 226 6.37 -3.92 -9.33
C PHE A 226 5.64 -5.13 -8.77
N GLU A 227 4.38 -4.95 -8.35
CA GLU A 227 3.54 -6.02 -7.81
C GLU A 227 2.24 -6.14 -8.62
N VAL A 228 1.72 -7.36 -8.67
CA VAL A 228 0.38 -7.68 -9.17
C VAL A 228 -0.39 -8.39 -8.08
N TRP A 229 -1.62 -7.94 -7.83
CA TRP A 229 -2.52 -8.50 -6.85
C TRP A 229 -3.84 -8.87 -7.51
N LYS A 230 -4.38 -10.06 -7.23
CA LYS A 230 -5.75 -10.45 -7.58
C LYS A 230 -6.55 -10.52 -6.28
N GLY A 231 -7.43 -9.56 -6.09
CA GLY A 231 -8.05 -9.34 -4.78
C GLY A 231 -7.00 -9.11 -3.70
N LEU A 232 -6.87 -10.06 -2.76
CA LEU A 232 -5.93 -10.00 -1.62
C LEU A 232 -4.66 -10.83 -1.81
N ILE A 233 -4.49 -11.47 -2.94
CA ILE A 233 -3.42 -12.44 -3.15
C ILE A 233 -2.40 -11.83 -4.11
N ALA A 234 -1.16 -11.65 -3.60
CA ALA A 234 -0.04 -11.30 -4.46
C ALA A 234 0.19 -12.40 -5.48
N GLN A 235 0.33 -12.01 -6.72
CA GLN A 235 0.61 -12.90 -7.85
C GLN A 235 2.04 -12.70 -8.30
N ASP A 236 2.64 -13.70 -8.93
CA ASP A 236 3.93 -13.50 -9.60
C ASP A 236 3.74 -12.58 -10.82
N PRO A 237 4.30 -11.35 -10.79
CA PRO A 237 4.12 -10.42 -11.90
C PRO A 237 4.68 -10.93 -13.22
N TYR A 238 5.68 -11.82 -13.17
CA TYR A 238 6.27 -12.42 -14.36
C TYR A 238 5.26 -13.17 -15.21
N SER A 239 4.22 -13.74 -14.59
CA SER A 239 3.14 -14.46 -15.30
C SER A 239 2.18 -13.54 -16.06
N TYR A 240 2.23 -12.23 -15.82
CA TYR A 240 1.34 -11.23 -16.44
C TYR A 240 2.05 -10.39 -17.50
N LEU A 241 3.37 -10.39 -17.49
CA LEU A 241 4.20 -9.61 -18.42
C LEU A 241 4.50 -10.40 -19.71
N PRO A 242 4.68 -9.71 -20.85
CA PRO A 242 4.98 -10.34 -22.13
C PRO A 242 6.36 -11.02 -22.17
#